data_dfd27db4a1789e8ed6a3b2189d1949a3
#
_entry.id   dfd27db4a1789e8ed6a3b2189d1949a3
#
_cell.length_a   1.000
_cell.length_b   1.000
_cell.length_c   1.000
_cell.angle_alpha   90.00
_cell.angle_beta   90.00
_cell.angle_gamma   90.00
#
_symmetry.space_group_name_H-M   'P 1'
#
loop_
_entity.id
_entity.type
_entity.pdbx_description
1 polymer ?
#
loop_
_entity_poly.entity_id
_entity_poly.type
_entity_poly.pdbx_seq_one_letter_code
_entity_poly.pdbx_strand_id
1 'polypeptide(L)'
;MHHVSSPTFSKVIDTNYARYKIGLSGTIERKDGKHVVFRDYFGSKVFKPPKENYMVPSITIYPSGIRFMDGQKTPWANKVTQLCNQEEYRHSVSMIAAAYAAKGHKVLVVSDRVHFLKACAELTGDRAICVTGEVSHEDREVLIDEMRSGRKDVLYGTQAIFSEGISVDNLSCLILATPVNNEPLLTQLIGRIIRKKENKKPPVVIDIHLKGNTARRQASNRMGYYMKQGYKIDQL
;
A
#
# COMPACT_ATOMS: atom_id res chain seq x y z
N MET A 1 14.65 -9.76 3.01
CA MET A 1 15.17 -9.82 4.40
C MET A 1 14.09 -10.13 5.44
N HIS A 2 12.88 -9.57 5.38
CA HIS A 2 11.82 -9.75 6.40
C HIS A 2 11.30 -11.19 6.60
N HIS A 3 11.54 -12.12 5.66
CA HIS A 3 11.22 -13.55 5.80
C HIS A 3 12.27 -14.35 6.61
N VAL A 4 13.47 -13.80 6.81
CA VAL A 4 14.61 -14.51 7.44
C VAL A 4 14.31 -15.00 8.85
N SER A 5 13.45 -14.31 9.58
CA SER A 5 13.04 -14.73 10.93
C SER A 5 11.99 -15.86 10.95
N SER A 6 11.59 -16.39 9.79
CA SER A 6 10.77 -17.62 9.75
C SER A 6 11.68 -18.84 9.86
N PRO A 7 11.23 -19.93 10.52
CA PRO A 7 12.06 -21.12 10.76
C PRO A 7 12.67 -21.72 9.47
N THR A 8 11.95 -21.66 8.36
CA THR A 8 12.42 -22.20 7.07
C THR A 8 13.57 -21.37 6.50
N PHE A 9 13.43 -20.05 6.47
CA PHE A 9 14.47 -19.17 5.92
C PHE A 9 15.69 -19.07 6.84
N SER A 10 15.51 -19.12 8.17
CA SER A 10 16.64 -19.17 9.11
C SER A 10 17.54 -20.38 8.83
N LYS A 11 16.95 -21.58 8.65
CA LYS A 11 17.72 -22.79 8.32
C LYS A 11 18.56 -22.63 7.04
N VAL A 12 17.98 -22.02 5.99
CA VAL A 12 18.70 -21.79 4.73
C VAL A 12 19.91 -20.86 4.96
N ILE A 13 19.76 -19.84 5.78
CA ILE A 13 20.85 -18.89 6.06
C ILE A 13 21.89 -19.50 6.99
N ASP A 14 21.49 -20.32 7.97
CA ASP A 14 22.38 -21.01 8.90
C ASP A 14 23.29 -22.00 8.19
N THR A 15 22.79 -22.64 7.14
CA THR A 15 23.56 -23.59 6.30
C THR A 15 24.37 -22.90 5.20
N ASN A 16 24.24 -21.57 5.04
CA ASN A 16 24.95 -20.83 4.00
C ASN A 16 26.28 -20.28 4.52
N TYR A 17 27.38 -20.79 3.99
CA TYR A 17 28.76 -20.39 4.31
C TYR A 17 29.29 -19.20 3.50
N ALA A 18 28.43 -18.42 2.85
CA ALA A 18 28.86 -17.24 2.11
C ALA A 18 29.60 -16.25 2.99
N ARG A 19 30.77 -15.80 2.53
CA ARG A 19 31.63 -14.83 3.23
C ARG A 19 30.93 -13.48 3.44
N TYR A 20 30.09 -13.08 2.50
CA TYR A 20 29.33 -11.82 2.56
C TYR A 20 27.83 -12.14 2.45
N LYS A 21 27.07 -11.58 3.41
CA LYS A 21 25.60 -11.70 3.43
C LYS A 21 25.01 -10.29 3.42
N ILE A 22 24.21 -9.98 2.41
CA ILE A 22 23.55 -8.68 2.23
C ILE A 22 22.05 -8.87 2.35
N GLY A 23 21.41 -8.15 3.29
CA GLY A 23 19.99 -8.13 3.49
C GLY A 23 19.35 -6.87 2.90
N LEU A 24 18.36 -7.01 2.01
CA LEU A 24 17.57 -5.89 1.47
C LEU A 24 16.18 -5.87 2.10
N SER A 25 15.74 -4.69 2.57
CA SER A 25 14.39 -4.49 3.09
C SER A 25 14.01 -3.01 3.02
N GLY A 26 12.76 -2.72 2.68
CA GLY A 26 12.21 -1.36 2.78
C GLY A 26 11.95 -0.93 4.22
N THR A 27 11.82 -1.90 5.14
CA THR A 27 11.64 -1.67 6.58
C THR A 27 12.43 -2.70 7.36
N ILE A 28 13.17 -2.25 8.37
CA ILE A 28 13.95 -3.15 9.23
C ILE A 28 13.11 -3.60 10.44
N GLU A 29 12.29 -2.70 10.96
CA GLU A 29 11.48 -2.97 12.15
C GLU A 29 10.30 -3.91 11.83
N ARG A 30 10.05 -4.83 12.75
CA ARG A 30 8.93 -5.79 12.71
C ARG A 30 8.09 -5.66 13.97
N LYS A 31 6.78 -5.83 13.82
CA LYS A 31 5.84 -5.79 14.97
C LYS A 31 6.08 -6.89 16.01
N ASP A 32 6.62 -8.02 15.59
CA ASP A 32 6.91 -9.18 16.45
C ASP A 32 8.27 -9.10 17.14
N GLY A 33 9.01 -8.00 16.99
CA GLY A 33 10.32 -7.80 17.60
C GLY A 33 11.46 -8.64 17.02
N LYS A 34 11.16 -9.60 16.12
CA LYS A 34 12.15 -10.55 15.56
C LYS A 34 13.13 -9.91 14.57
N HIS A 35 13.09 -8.59 14.38
CA HIS A 35 14.09 -7.88 13.57
C HIS A 35 15.49 -7.90 14.18
N VAL A 36 15.61 -8.21 15.47
CA VAL A 36 16.92 -8.38 16.16
C VAL A 36 17.78 -9.44 15.46
N VAL A 37 17.16 -10.53 15.00
CA VAL A 37 17.81 -11.63 14.28
C VAL A 37 18.50 -11.16 12.98
N PHE A 38 18.06 -10.04 12.39
CA PHE A 38 18.71 -9.50 11.18
C PHE A 38 20.16 -9.06 11.43
N ARG A 39 20.46 -8.60 12.64
CA ARG A 39 21.81 -8.19 13.03
C ARG A 39 22.75 -9.39 13.11
N ASP A 40 22.23 -10.53 13.55
CA ASP A 40 23.02 -11.76 13.67
C ASP A 40 23.41 -12.28 12.30
N TYR A 41 22.51 -12.20 11.31
CA TYR A 41 22.76 -12.71 9.96
C TYR A 41 23.48 -11.72 9.02
N PHE A 42 23.21 -10.42 9.14
CA PHE A 42 23.66 -9.39 8.18
C PHE A 42 24.56 -8.32 8.80
N GLY A 43 24.82 -8.40 10.12
CA GLY A 43 25.58 -7.39 10.86
C GLY A 43 24.77 -6.12 11.15
N SER A 44 25.42 -5.19 11.85
CA SER A 44 24.77 -3.97 12.35
C SER A 44 24.81 -2.77 11.39
N LYS A 45 25.59 -2.85 10.30
CA LYS A 45 25.70 -1.74 9.34
C LYS A 45 24.43 -1.66 8.47
N VAL A 46 23.77 -0.52 8.53
CA VAL A 46 22.57 -0.23 7.74
C VAL A 46 22.85 0.92 6.80
N PHE A 47 22.71 0.65 5.49
CA PHE A 47 22.80 1.68 4.46
C PHE A 47 21.39 2.09 4.05
N LYS A 48 21.12 3.39 4.10
CA LYS A 48 19.85 3.96 3.62
C LYS A 48 20.10 4.70 2.31
N PRO A 49 19.21 4.56 1.31
CA PRO A 49 19.34 5.32 0.07
C PRO A 49 19.23 6.81 0.35
N PRO A 50 19.87 7.67 -0.46
CA PRO A 50 19.75 9.12 -0.34
C PRO A 50 18.30 9.58 -0.43
N LYS A 51 17.88 10.50 0.44
CA LYS A 51 16.52 11.07 0.44
C LYS A 51 16.22 11.90 -0.82
N GLU A 52 17.23 12.34 -1.51
CA GLU A 52 17.14 13.13 -2.76
C GLU A 52 16.37 12.42 -3.88
N ASN A 53 16.32 11.09 -3.84
CA ASN A 53 15.60 10.27 -4.82
C ASN A 53 14.10 10.10 -4.52
N TYR A 54 13.61 10.74 -3.46
CA TYR A 54 12.21 10.64 -3.05
C TYR A 54 11.55 12.01 -2.97
N MET A 55 10.26 12.02 -3.28
CA MET A 55 9.37 13.16 -3.08
C MET A 55 8.64 13.00 -1.75
N VAL A 56 8.34 14.10 -1.07
CA VAL A 56 7.51 14.08 0.14
C VAL A 56 6.04 14.07 -0.29
N PRO A 57 5.23 13.08 0.13
CA PRO A 57 3.82 13.05 -0.21
C PRO A 57 3.01 14.02 0.66
N SER A 58 1.92 14.55 0.10
CA SER A 58 0.84 15.13 0.89
C SER A 58 -0.18 14.04 1.26
N ILE A 59 -0.84 14.22 2.41
CA ILE A 59 -1.91 13.34 2.86
C ILE A 59 -3.22 14.12 2.77
N THR A 60 -4.17 13.58 2.04
CA THR A 60 -5.53 14.14 1.95
C THR A 60 -6.48 13.26 2.73
N ILE A 61 -7.09 13.82 3.78
CA ILE A 61 -8.11 13.14 4.56
C ILE A 61 -9.46 13.27 3.84
N TYR A 62 -10.07 12.15 3.50
CA TYR A 62 -11.38 12.09 2.88
C TYR A 62 -12.43 11.56 3.85
N PRO A 63 -13.37 12.39 4.35
CA PRO A 63 -14.42 11.97 5.24
C PRO A 63 -15.55 11.31 4.44
N SER A 64 -15.56 9.99 4.35
CA SER A 64 -16.50 9.25 3.50
C SER A 64 -17.96 9.28 3.99
N GLY A 65 -18.19 9.59 5.25
CA GLY A 65 -19.52 9.47 5.84
C GLY A 65 -19.97 8.03 6.14
N ILE A 66 -19.32 7.04 5.57
CA ILE A 66 -19.68 5.62 5.62
C ILE A 66 -19.28 5.00 6.95
N ARG A 67 -20.15 4.14 7.49
CA ARG A 67 -19.94 3.51 8.78
C ARG A 67 -19.13 2.22 8.64
N PHE A 68 -18.04 2.13 9.40
CA PHE A 68 -17.31 0.89 9.62
C PHE A 68 -17.88 0.18 10.86
N MET A 69 -18.09 -1.12 10.75
CA MET A 69 -18.68 -1.91 11.83
C MET A 69 -17.85 -1.81 13.12
N ASP A 70 -18.51 -1.39 14.17
CA ASP A 70 -18.01 -1.51 15.54
C ASP A 70 -18.43 -2.88 16.11
N GLY A 71 -17.84 -3.29 17.22
CA GLY A 71 -18.17 -4.54 17.91
C GLY A 71 -16.89 -5.31 18.25
N GLN A 72 -16.70 -5.55 19.53
CA GLN A 72 -15.48 -6.21 20.02
C GLN A 72 -15.43 -7.68 19.64
N LYS A 73 -16.58 -8.34 19.50
CA LYS A 73 -16.69 -9.79 19.21
C LYS A 73 -16.58 -10.12 17.71
N THR A 74 -16.75 -9.14 16.82
CA THR A 74 -16.70 -9.39 15.37
C THR A 74 -15.26 -9.44 14.89
N PRO A 75 -14.81 -10.53 14.25
CA PRO A 75 -13.47 -10.63 13.69
C PRO A 75 -13.16 -9.50 12.70
N TRP A 76 -11.92 -9.05 12.68
CA TRP A 76 -11.47 -7.98 11.78
C TRP A 76 -11.80 -8.25 10.32
N ALA A 77 -11.54 -9.47 9.86
CA ALA A 77 -11.82 -9.88 8.48
C ALA A 77 -13.29 -9.66 8.09
N ASN A 78 -14.23 -9.98 9.00
CA ASN A 78 -15.66 -9.82 8.75
C ASN A 78 -16.06 -8.34 8.68
N LYS A 79 -15.47 -7.48 9.51
CA LYS A 79 -15.71 -6.02 9.46
C LYS A 79 -15.26 -5.43 8.13
N VAL A 80 -14.08 -5.83 7.65
CA VAL A 80 -13.55 -5.37 6.35
C VAL A 80 -14.41 -5.91 5.20
N THR A 81 -14.79 -7.18 5.24
CA THR A 81 -15.67 -7.77 4.21
C THR A 81 -17.01 -7.05 4.15
N GLN A 82 -17.61 -6.73 5.30
CA GLN A 82 -18.87 -5.99 5.33
C GLN A 82 -18.74 -4.58 4.75
N LEU A 83 -17.64 -3.87 5.05
CA LEU A 83 -17.36 -2.58 4.42
C LEU A 83 -17.26 -2.71 2.91
N CYS A 84 -16.49 -3.68 2.42
CA CYS A 84 -16.28 -3.93 0.99
C CYS A 84 -17.52 -4.38 0.24
N ASN A 85 -18.53 -4.91 0.95
CA ASN A 85 -19.83 -5.30 0.37
C ASN A 85 -20.80 -4.13 0.24
N GLN A 86 -20.54 -2.98 0.87
CA GLN A 86 -21.39 -1.78 0.71
C GLN A 86 -21.19 -1.20 -0.68
N GLU A 87 -22.25 -1.11 -1.45
CA GLU A 87 -22.23 -0.55 -2.80
C GLU A 87 -21.80 0.92 -2.79
N GLU A 88 -22.36 1.70 -1.86
CA GLU A 88 -22.00 3.10 -1.67
C GLU A 88 -20.48 3.28 -1.45
N TYR A 89 -19.83 2.35 -0.74
CA TYR A 89 -18.39 2.41 -0.50
C TYR A 89 -17.59 2.11 -1.77
N ARG A 90 -18.04 1.13 -2.57
CA ARG A 90 -17.41 0.82 -3.87
C ARG A 90 -17.50 2.01 -4.82
N HIS A 91 -18.66 2.62 -4.94
CA HIS A 91 -18.87 3.83 -5.74
C HIS A 91 -17.99 4.98 -5.25
N SER A 92 -17.93 5.23 -3.94
CA SER A 92 -17.10 6.29 -3.35
C SER A 92 -15.63 6.10 -3.71
N VAL A 93 -15.08 4.90 -3.54
CA VAL A 93 -13.67 4.60 -3.85
C VAL A 93 -13.40 4.76 -5.34
N SER A 94 -14.29 4.27 -6.21
CA SER A 94 -14.16 4.37 -7.66
C SER A 94 -14.21 5.83 -8.14
N MET A 95 -15.10 6.63 -7.60
CA MET A 95 -15.22 8.07 -7.90
C MET A 95 -13.95 8.83 -7.47
N ILE A 96 -13.42 8.56 -6.28
CA ILE A 96 -12.16 9.18 -5.83
C ILE A 96 -11.03 8.80 -6.78
N ALA A 97 -10.92 7.54 -7.16
CA ALA A 97 -9.87 7.08 -8.07
C ALA A 97 -9.97 7.75 -9.44
N ALA A 98 -11.17 7.81 -10.03
CA ALA A 98 -11.43 8.48 -11.29
C ALA A 98 -11.14 9.99 -11.22
N ALA A 99 -11.52 10.66 -10.13
CA ALA A 99 -11.27 12.09 -9.94
C ALA A 99 -9.77 12.42 -9.88
N TYR A 100 -8.95 11.60 -9.21
CA TYR A 100 -7.51 11.81 -9.17
C TYR A 100 -6.83 11.43 -10.50
N ALA A 101 -7.33 10.41 -11.19
CA ALA A 101 -6.91 10.08 -12.55
C ALA A 101 -7.20 11.25 -13.52
N ALA A 102 -8.38 11.86 -13.45
CA ALA A 102 -8.74 13.04 -14.25
C ALA A 102 -7.85 14.25 -13.96
N LYS A 103 -7.31 14.37 -12.74
CA LYS A 103 -6.28 15.37 -12.38
C LYS A 103 -4.89 15.03 -12.92
N GLY A 104 -4.73 13.93 -13.65
CA GLY A 104 -3.48 13.47 -14.25
C GLY A 104 -2.58 12.65 -13.33
N HIS A 105 -3.09 12.15 -12.21
CA HIS A 105 -2.37 11.19 -11.40
C HIS A 105 -2.46 9.78 -11.99
N LYS A 106 -1.38 8.99 -11.81
CA LYS A 106 -1.46 7.54 -11.90
C LYS A 106 -1.77 7.01 -10.52
N VAL A 107 -2.94 6.38 -10.39
CA VAL A 107 -3.57 6.06 -9.11
C VAL A 107 -3.34 4.59 -8.76
N LEU A 108 -2.94 4.34 -7.53
CA LEU A 108 -2.88 3.01 -6.92
C LEU A 108 -3.97 2.90 -5.85
N VAL A 109 -4.89 1.97 -6.01
CA VAL A 109 -5.92 1.64 -5.02
C VAL A 109 -5.60 0.30 -4.40
N VAL A 110 -5.46 0.25 -3.08
CA VAL A 110 -5.01 -0.94 -2.36
C VAL A 110 -6.06 -1.45 -1.38
N SER A 111 -6.33 -2.74 -1.47
CA SER A 111 -7.15 -3.50 -0.52
C SER A 111 -6.61 -4.94 -0.40
N ASP A 112 -7.04 -5.66 0.63
CA ASP A 112 -6.83 -7.11 0.78
C ASP A 112 -8.03 -7.94 0.31
N ARG A 113 -9.05 -7.30 -0.32
CA ARG A 113 -10.29 -7.93 -0.79
C ARG A 113 -10.37 -7.91 -2.31
N VAL A 114 -10.09 -9.06 -2.94
CA VAL A 114 -10.05 -9.22 -4.40
C VAL A 114 -11.37 -8.83 -5.05
N HIS A 115 -12.51 -9.35 -4.56
CA HIS A 115 -13.82 -9.05 -5.12
C HIS A 115 -14.16 -7.55 -5.08
N PHE A 116 -13.76 -6.86 -4.02
CA PHE A 116 -13.93 -5.42 -3.89
C PHE A 116 -13.12 -4.65 -4.93
N LEU A 117 -11.83 -5.03 -5.11
CA LEU A 117 -10.96 -4.39 -6.10
C LEU A 117 -11.49 -4.58 -7.52
N LYS A 118 -11.95 -5.79 -7.87
CA LYS A 118 -12.56 -6.07 -9.17
C LYS A 118 -13.81 -5.22 -9.41
N ALA A 119 -14.73 -5.19 -8.45
CA ALA A 119 -15.94 -4.38 -8.55
C ALA A 119 -15.65 -2.88 -8.67
N CYS A 120 -14.67 -2.36 -7.92
CA CYS A 120 -14.26 -0.96 -8.06
C CYS A 120 -13.60 -0.67 -9.40
N ALA A 121 -12.81 -1.59 -9.95
CA ALA A 121 -12.21 -1.44 -11.27
C ALA A 121 -13.27 -1.39 -12.38
N GLU A 122 -14.27 -2.27 -12.33
CA GLU A 122 -15.42 -2.26 -13.25
C GLU A 122 -16.19 -0.93 -13.20
N LEU A 123 -16.47 -0.41 -12.00
CA LEU A 123 -17.11 0.89 -11.81
C LEU A 123 -16.26 2.07 -12.32
N THR A 124 -14.95 1.96 -12.30
CA THR A 124 -14.03 2.99 -12.81
C THR A 124 -13.95 2.98 -14.34
N GLY A 125 -14.19 1.81 -14.97
CA GLY A 125 -14.24 1.65 -16.42
C GLY A 125 -12.88 1.44 -17.09
N ASP A 126 -12.83 1.71 -18.39
CA ASP A 126 -11.72 1.31 -19.29
C ASP A 126 -10.33 1.83 -18.92
N ARG A 127 -10.23 2.90 -18.14
CA ARG A 127 -8.94 3.45 -17.68
C ARG A 127 -8.39 2.74 -16.46
N ALA A 128 -9.11 1.74 -15.93
CA ALA A 128 -8.70 0.95 -14.77
C ALA A 128 -8.20 -0.44 -15.15
N ILE A 129 -7.31 -0.97 -14.33
CA ILE A 129 -6.91 -2.37 -14.31
C ILE A 129 -6.95 -2.92 -12.89
N CYS A 130 -7.16 -4.24 -12.77
CA CYS A 130 -7.12 -4.93 -11.49
C CYS A 130 -6.08 -6.05 -11.52
N VAL A 131 -5.07 -5.96 -10.65
CA VAL A 131 -3.99 -6.94 -10.54
C VAL A 131 -4.02 -7.60 -9.17
N THR A 132 -4.28 -8.91 -9.16
CA THR A 132 -4.39 -9.73 -7.95
C THR A 132 -3.55 -10.99 -8.07
N GLY A 133 -3.45 -11.77 -7.00
CA GLY A 133 -2.76 -13.08 -7.05
C GLY A 133 -3.40 -14.11 -8.00
N GLU A 134 -4.62 -13.87 -8.47
CA GLU A 134 -5.33 -14.73 -9.44
C GLU A 134 -4.87 -14.47 -10.89
N VAL A 135 -4.20 -13.35 -11.15
CA VAL A 135 -3.67 -13.00 -12.47
C VAL A 135 -2.33 -13.72 -12.68
N SER A 136 -2.16 -14.37 -13.83
CA SER A 136 -0.90 -15.04 -14.18
C SER A 136 0.27 -14.06 -14.18
N HIS A 137 1.50 -14.54 -14.08
CA HIS A 137 2.67 -13.67 -14.12
C HIS A 137 2.79 -12.93 -15.45
N GLU A 138 2.50 -13.60 -16.55
CA GLU A 138 2.57 -13.06 -17.92
C GLU A 138 1.51 -11.98 -18.13
N ASP A 139 0.25 -12.26 -17.83
CA ASP A 139 -0.83 -11.26 -17.91
C ASP A 139 -0.59 -10.06 -17.01
N ARG A 140 -0.01 -10.30 -15.82
CA ARG A 140 0.34 -9.25 -14.88
C ARG A 140 1.34 -8.25 -15.47
N GLU A 141 2.40 -8.73 -16.13
CA GLU A 141 3.37 -7.86 -16.78
C GLU A 141 2.72 -7.04 -17.90
N VAL A 142 1.84 -7.63 -18.71
CA VAL A 142 1.08 -6.92 -19.75
C VAL A 142 0.25 -5.78 -19.14
N LEU A 143 -0.52 -6.06 -18.09
CA LEU A 143 -1.33 -5.06 -17.40
C LEU A 143 -0.47 -3.94 -16.79
N ILE A 144 0.66 -4.29 -16.19
CA ILE A 144 1.58 -3.31 -15.60
C ILE A 144 2.21 -2.42 -16.69
N ASP A 145 2.50 -2.97 -17.86
CA ASP A 145 3.03 -2.18 -18.99
C ASP A 145 1.98 -1.21 -19.55
N GLU A 146 0.70 -1.51 -19.47
CA GLU A 146 -0.37 -0.56 -19.77
C GLU A 146 -0.37 0.66 -18.82
N MET A 147 -0.10 0.42 -17.53
CA MET A 147 0.10 1.53 -16.58
C MET A 147 1.38 2.33 -16.87
N ARG A 148 2.49 1.64 -17.16
CA ARG A 148 3.79 2.27 -17.48
C ARG A 148 3.72 3.14 -18.73
N SER A 149 3.03 2.66 -19.77
CA SER A 149 2.84 3.36 -21.03
C SER A 149 1.81 4.49 -20.97
N GLY A 150 1.03 4.58 -19.89
CA GLY A 150 0.01 5.61 -19.72
C GLY A 150 -1.34 5.28 -20.36
N ARG A 151 -1.52 4.11 -20.97
CA ARG A 151 -2.83 3.67 -21.50
C ARG A 151 -3.88 3.50 -20.42
N LYS A 152 -3.44 3.14 -19.21
CA LYS A 152 -4.30 3.05 -18.02
C LYS A 152 -3.87 4.07 -16.97
N ASP A 153 -4.81 4.50 -16.12
CA ASP A 153 -4.58 5.53 -15.10
C ASP A 153 -4.77 5.01 -13.68
N VAL A 154 -5.59 3.98 -13.49
CA VAL A 154 -5.93 3.45 -12.18
C VAL A 154 -5.58 1.98 -12.08
N LEU A 155 -4.75 1.65 -11.08
CA LEU A 155 -4.33 0.30 -10.76
C LEU A 155 -4.97 -0.11 -9.42
N TYR A 156 -5.89 -1.06 -9.48
CA TYR A 156 -6.43 -1.74 -8.32
C TYR A 156 -5.59 -2.99 -8.03
N GLY A 157 -5.11 -3.13 -6.79
CA GLY A 157 -4.26 -4.27 -6.48
C GLY A 157 -4.25 -4.67 -5.02
N THR A 158 -3.95 -5.94 -4.76
CA THR A 158 -3.80 -6.44 -3.40
C THR A 158 -2.48 -5.99 -2.78
N GLN A 159 -2.47 -5.87 -1.46
CA GLN A 159 -1.26 -5.49 -0.71
C GLN A 159 -0.09 -6.44 -0.99
N ALA A 160 -0.37 -7.75 -1.16
CA ALA A 160 0.63 -8.78 -1.41
C ALA A 160 1.38 -8.54 -2.74
N ILE A 161 0.66 -8.19 -3.80
CA ILE A 161 1.23 -7.94 -5.13
C ILE A 161 2.32 -6.85 -5.08
N PHE A 162 2.08 -5.80 -4.32
CA PHE A 162 3.06 -4.70 -4.18
C PHE A 162 4.21 -5.01 -3.23
N SER A 163 4.10 -6.06 -2.41
CA SER A 163 5.21 -6.59 -1.62
C SER A 163 6.20 -7.40 -2.47
N GLU A 164 5.75 -7.97 -3.58
CA GLU A 164 6.50 -8.91 -4.44
C GLU A 164 7.31 -8.25 -5.57
N GLY A 165 7.58 -6.97 -5.49
CA GLY A 165 8.54 -6.32 -6.39
C GLY A 165 7.98 -5.66 -7.65
N ILE A 166 6.66 -5.63 -7.86
CA ILE A 166 6.08 -4.85 -8.97
C ILE A 166 6.47 -3.38 -8.84
N SER A 167 7.10 -2.82 -9.86
CA SER A 167 7.46 -1.41 -9.93
C SER A 167 6.70 -0.70 -11.03
N VAL A 168 5.95 0.33 -10.63
CA VAL A 168 5.26 1.25 -11.52
C VAL A 168 5.66 2.66 -11.09
N ASP A 169 6.75 3.17 -11.67
CA ASP A 169 7.43 4.38 -11.17
C ASP A 169 6.65 5.67 -11.42
N ASN A 170 5.65 5.64 -12.31
CA ASN A 170 4.78 6.79 -12.58
C ASN A 170 3.60 6.92 -11.59
N LEU A 171 3.41 5.97 -10.67
CA LEU A 171 2.38 6.09 -9.62
C LEU A 171 2.61 7.34 -8.76
N SER A 172 1.58 8.16 -8.62
CA SER A 172 1.63 9.43 -7.88
C SER A 172 0.46 9.64 -6.91
N CYS A 173 -0.54 8.76 -6.92
CA CYS A 173 -1.63 8.78 -5.96
C CYS A 173 -1.80 7.40 -5.34
N LEU A 174 -1.94 7.34 -4.02
CA LEU A 174 -2.25 6.11 -3.28
C LEU A 174 -3.59 6.29 -2.55
N ILE A 175 -4.53 5.38 -2.79
CA ILE A 175 -5.80 5.32 -2.07
C ILE A 175 -5.79 4.10 -1.15
N LEU A 176 -5.89 4.35 0.16
CA LEU A 176 -6.02 3.30 1.17
C LEU A 176 -7.50 2.90 1.26
N ALA A 177 -7.92 1.99 0.39
CA ALA A 177 -9.31 1.59 0.25
C ALA A 177 -9.83 0.65 1.35
N THR A 178 -8.94 0.04 2.13
CA THR A 178 -9.30 -0.65 3.37
C THR A 178 -8.41 -0.17 4.50
N PRO A 179 -8.92 -0.14 5.75
CA PRO A 179 -8.14 0.39 6.85
C PRO A 179 -6.83 -0.36 7.07
N VAL A 180 -5.71 0.32 6.91
CA VAL A 180 -4.36 -0.19 7.18
C VAL A 180 -3.92 0.31 8.55
N ASN A 181 -3.53 -0.60 9.45
CA ASN A 181 -3.00 -0.28 10.78
C ASN A 181 -1.66 -0.98 11.01
N ASN A 182 -0.78 -0.89 10.02
CA ASN A 182 0.53 -1.50 10.02
C ASN A 182 1.53 -0.50 9.45
N GLU A 183 2.34 0.14 10.30
CA GLU A 183 3.32 1.14 9.89
C GLU A 183 4.31 0.62 8.82
N PRO A 184 4.91 -0.58 8.94
CA PRO A 184 5.76 -1.13 7.90
C PRO A 184 5.05 -1.26 6.54
N LEU A 185 3.82 -1.73 6.52
CA LEU A 185 3.03 -1.85 5.29
C LEU A 185 2.72 -0.46 4.72
N LEU A 186 2.28 0.48 5.56
CA LEU A 186 2.00 1.86 5.15
C LEU A 186 3.24 2.52 4.54
N THR A 187 4.41 2.34 5.16
CA THR A 187 5.70 2.79 4.62
C THR A 187 6.01 2.19 3.25
N GLN A 188 5.76 0.89 3.08
CA GLN A 188 5.98 0.20 1.80
C GLN A 188 5.03 0.72 0.70
N LEU A 189 3.76 0.90 1.02
CA LEU A 189 2.75 1.39 0.07
C LEU A 189 3.05 2.84 -0.34
N ILE A 190 3.34 3.72 0.61
CA ILE A 190 3.74 5.11 0.32
C ILE A 190 5.03 5.12 -0.49
N GLY A 191 5.97 4.24 -0.18
CA GLY A 191 7.22 4.04 -0.94
C GLY A 191 7.00 3.80 -2.43
N ARG A 192 5.84 3.27 -2.85
CA ARG A 192 5.51 3.05 -4.27
C ARG A 192 5.24 4.33 -5.05
N ILE A 193 4.73 5.36 -4.39
CA ILE A 193 4.33 6.60 -5.06
C ILE A 193 5.33 7.75 -4.89
N ILE A 194 6.34 7.64 -4.04
CA ILE A 194 7.24 8.75 -3.72
C ILE A 194 8.53 8.79 -4.54
N ARG A 195 8.82 7.77 -5.35
CA ARG A 195 10.03 7.77 -6.20
C ARG A 195 9.99 8.94 -7.18
N LYS A 196 11.10 9.66 -7.32
CA LYS A 196 11.23 10.70 -8.32
C LYS A 196 11.21 10.10 -9.72
N LYS A 197 10.47 10.73 -10.61
CA LYS A 197 10.45 10.46 -12.04
C LYS A 197 10.15 11.76 -12.76
N GLU A 198 10.73 11.97 -13.91
CA GLU A 198 10.45 13.13 -14.77
C GLU A 198 8.97 13.18 -15.14
N ASN A 199 8.40 14.37 -15.16
CA ASN A 199 6.98 14.65 -15.47
C ASN A 199 5.96 13.95 -14.55
N LYS A 200 6.39 13.46 -13.40
CA LYS A 200 5.49 12.86 -12.41
C LYS A 200 4.86 13.93 -11.52
N LYS A 201 3.57 13.80 -11.30
CA LYS A 201 2.82 14.65 -10.35
C LYS A 201 3.35 14.48 -8.91
N PRO A 202 3.30 15.54 -8.07
CA PRO A 202 3.60 15.42 -6.65
C PRO A 202 2.77 14.30 -6.01
N PRO A 203 3.39 13.42 -5.19
CA PRO A 203 2.68 12.27 -4.65
C PRO A 203 1.64 12.70 -3.62
N VAL A 204 0.47 12.03 -3.65
CA VAL A 204 -0.63 12.23 -2.70
C VAL A 204 -1.13 10.89 -2.18
N VAL A 205 -1.42 10.83 -0.89
CA VAL A 205 -2.10 9.69 -0.26
C VAL A 205 -3.50 10.13 0.12
N ILE A 206 -4.50 9.38 -0.30
CA ILE A 206 -5.88 9.57 0.10
C ILE A 206 -6.18 8.60 1.23
N ASP A 207 -6.38 9.15 2.41
CA ASP A 207 -6.75 8.41 3.62
C ASP A 207 -8.25 8.54 3.85
N ILE A 208 -9.00 7.48 3.54
CA ILE A 208 -10.45 7.47 3.69
C ILE A 208 -10.82 7.26 5.16
N HIS A 209 -11.43 8.27 5.76
CA HIS A 209 -11.91 8.23 7.12
C HIS A 209 -13.37 7.74 7.16
N LEU A 210 -13.57 6.64 7.86
CA LEU A 210 -14.87 6.01 8.07
C LEU A 210 -15.44 6.40 9.44
N LYS A 211 -16.77 6.38 9.59
CA LYS A 211 -17.45 6.55 10.87
C LYS A 211 -17.33 5.28 11.73
N GLY A 212 -17.26 5.44 13.05
CA GLY A 212 -17.20 4.36 14.04
C GLY A 212 -15.94 4.42 14.89
N ASN A 213 -16.01 3.85 16.10
CA ASN A 213 -14.93 3.96 17.08
C ASN A 213 -13.67 3.19 16.63
N THR A 214 -13.85 2.00 16.05
CA THR A 214 -12.74 1.19 15.51
C THR A 214 -12.04 1.94 14.38
N ALA A 215 -12.79 2.52 13.46
CA ALA A 215 -12.25 3.28 12.34
C ALA A 215 -11.51 4.54 12.82
N ARG A 216 -12.09 5.30 13.76
CA ARG A 216 -11.45 6.49 14.35
C ARG A 216 -10.10 6.16 15.00
N ARG A 217 -10.03 5.07 15.78
CA ARG A 217 -8.78 4.65 16.42
C ARG A 217 -7.71 4.33 15.38
N GLN A 218 -8.08 3.65 14.30
CA GLN A 218 -7.13 3.33 13.23
C GLN A 218 -6.69 4.56 12.44
N ALA A 219 -7.61 5.47 12.14
CA ALA A 219 -7.30 6.75 11.53
C ALA A 219 -6.31 7.55 12.41
N SER A 220 -6.56 7.62 13.73
CA SER A 220 -5.66 8.27 14.68
C SER A 220 -4.25 7.68 14.67
N ASN A 221 -4.12 6.35 14.60
CA ASN A 221 -2.81 5.70 14.50
C ASN A 221 -2.07 6.08 13.20
N ARG A 222 -2.79 6.12 12.06
CA ARG A 222 -2.19 6.57 10.79
C ARG A 222 -1.79 8.04 10.85
N MET A 223 -2.63 8.89 11.45
CA MET A 223 -2.29 10.31 11.68
C MET A 223 -1.00 10.47 12.47
N GLY A 224 -0.82 9.72 13.56
CA GLY A 224 0.42 9.70 14.33
C GLY A 224 1.63 9.32 13.47
N TYR A 225 1.48 8.32 12.59
CA TYR A 225 2.53 7.95 11.64
C TYR A 225 2.84 9.11 10.66
N TYR A 226 1.83 9.74 10.05
CA TYR A 226 2.04 10.84 9.10
C TYR A 226 2.75 12.03 9.75
N MET A 227 2.37 12.39 10.98
CA MET A 227 3.02 13.43 11.75
C MET A 227 4.49 13.09 12.05
N LYS A 228 4.77 11.84 12.46
CA LYS A 228 6.13 11.34 12.72
C LYS A 228 7.02 11.42 11.47
N GLN A 229 6.42 11.24 10.29
CA GLN A 229 7.14 11.36 9.00
C GLN A 229 7.27 12.81 8.52
N GLY A 230 6.61 13.77 9.15
CA GLY A 230 6.59 15.18 8.72
C GLY A 230 5.80 15.43 7.43
N TYR A 231 4.81 14.60 7.13
CA TYR A 231 3.98 14.78 5.93
C TYR A 231 2.98 15.92 6.14
N LYS A 232 2.75 16.71 5.06
CA LYS A 232 1.69 17.72 5.06
C LYS A 232 0.34 17.01 5.02
N ILE A 233 -0.59 17.42 5.90
CA ILE A 233 -1.92 16.84 6.01
C ILE A 233 -2.94 17.90 5.66
N ASP A 234 -3.74 17.64 4.63
CA ASP A 234 -4.84 18.48 4.17
C ASP A 234 -6.16 17.71 4.40
N GLN A 235 -7.22 18.44 4.78
CA GLN A 235 -8.56 17.87 4.93
C GLN A 235 -9.46 18.45 3.85
N LEU A 236 -10.23 17.57 3.18
CA LEU A 236 -11.23 17.95 2.18
C LEU A 236 -12.54 18.39 2.84
#